data_aa240496b347527311823401be16c799
#
_entry.id   aa240496b347527311823401be16c799
#
_cell.length_a   1.000
_cell.length_b   1.000
_cell.length_c   1.000
_cell.angle_alpha   90.00
_cell.angle_beta   90.00
_cell.angle_gamma   90.00
#
_symmetry.space_group_name_H-M   'P 1'
#
loop_
_entity.id
_entity.type
_entity.pdbx_description
1 polymer ?
#
loop_
_entity_poly.entity_id
_entity_poly.type
_entity_poly.pdbx_seq_one_letter_code
_entity_poly.pdbx_strand_id
1 'polypeptide(L)' 'MRITVQVKPGSKKGPLVESAEDGSLTVFIKERAVDGAANDGLIAVLAKHYGVSKSQITIESGFTSRIKRVSVPDWNE' A
#
# COMPACT_ATOMS: atom_id res chain seq x y z
N MET A 1 8.06 9.39 -5.96
CA MET A 1 8.80 8.14 -5.59
C MET A 1 7.91 6.94 -5.85
N ARG A 2 8.48 5.90 -6.41
CA ARG A 2 7.72 4.67 -6.67
C ARG A 2 8.25 3.57 -5.79
N ILE A 3 7.33 2.81 -5.21
CA ILE A 3 7.69 1.71 -4.32
C ILE A 3 6.99 0.44 -4.78
N THR A 4 7.57 -0.69 -4.43
CA THR A 4 6.96 -1.99 -4.64
C THR A 4 6.34 -2.43 -3.34
N VAL A 5 5.07 -2.80 -3.38
CA VAL A 5 4.31 -3.17 -2.19
C VAL A 5 3.71 -4.55 -2.38
N GLN A 6 3.97 -5.42 -1.43
CA GLN A 6 3.28 -6.70 -1.37
C GLN A 6 2.11 -6.56 -0.40
N VAL A 7 0.91 -6.85 -0.87
CA VAL A 7 -0.31 -6.70 -0.08
C VAL A 7 -0.72 -8.05 0.47
N LYS A 8 -1.03 -8.10 1.75
CA LYS A 8 -1.57 -9.29 2.41
C LYS A 8 -2.98 -8.99 2.89
N PRO A 9 -3.98 -9.22 2.04
CA PRO A 9 -5.36 -8.89 2.38
C PRO A 9 -5.95 -9.92 3.35
N GLY A 10 -7.04 -9.54 3.99
CA GLY A 10 -7.73 -10.40 4.93
C GLY A 10 -6.90 -10.74 6.15
N SER A 11 -5.97 -9.88 6.51
CA SER A 11 -5.06 -10.14 7.61
C SER A 11 -5.70 -9.84 8.96
N LYS A 12 -5.44 -10.68 9.91
CA LYS A 12 -5.85 -10.41 11.30
C LYS A 12 -4.92 -9.42 11.99
N LYS A 13 -3.72 -9.25 11.44
CA LYS A 13 -2.75 -8.30 12.00
C LYS A 13 -3.03 -6.86 11.63
N GLY A 14 -3.63 -6.63 10.48
CA GLY A 14 -3.67 -5.32 9.89
C GLY A 14 -4.48 -4.31 10.62
N PRO A 15 -4.34 -3.03 10.27
CA PRO A 15 -3.39 -2.57 9.26
C PRO A 15 -1.98 -2.47 9.83
N LEU A 16 -1.02 -2.92 9.05
CA LEU A 16 0.38 -2.96 9.49
C LEU A 16 1.29 -2.85 8.26
N VAL A 17 2.37 -2.10 8.37
CA VAL A 17 3.37 -1.94 7.32
C VAL A 17 4.70 -2.46 7.81
N GLU A 18 5.32 -3.34 7.02
CA GLU A 18 6.65 -3.86 7.30
C GLU A 18 7.57 -3.49 6.15
N SER A 19 8.78 -3.04 6.46
CA SER A 19 9.77 -2.68 5.47
C SER A 19 10.73 -3.83 5.24
N ALA A 20 11.07 -4.07 3.97
CA ALA A 20 12.11 -5.03 3.63
C ALA A 20 13.42 -4.30 3.39
N GLU A 21 14.51 -5.06 3.40
CA GLU A 21 15.85 -4.48 3.22
C GLU A 21 16.05 -3.88 1.85
N ASP A 22 15.33 -4.38 0.86
CA ASP A 22 15.47 -3.90 -0.51
C ASP A 22 14.62 -2.64 -0.78
N GLY A 23 13.97 -2.11 0.23
CA GLY A 23 13.15 -0.92 0.09
C GLY A 23 11.69 -1.19 -0.23
N SER A 24 11.32 -2.44 -0.46
CA SER A 24 9.91 -2.77 -0.68
C SER A 24 9.17 -2.82 0.65
N LEU A 25 7.85 -2.75 0.55
CA LEU A 25 7.00 -2.81 1.74
C LEU A 25 6.07 -4.00 1.66
N THR A 26 5.77 -4.58 2.81
CA THR A 26 4.69 -5.54 2.95
C THR A 26 3.60 -4.88 3.78
N VAL A 27 2.40 -4.80 3.23
CA VAL A 27 1.29 -4.12 3.89
C VAL A 27 0.20 -5.15 4.20
N PHE A 28 -0.11 -5.28 5.47
CA PHE A 28 -1.18 -6.15 5.95
C PHE A 28 -2.44 -5.31 6.10
N ILE A 29 -3.52 -5.72 5.46
CA ILE A 29 -4.79 -5.00 5.55
C ILE A 29 -5.90 -5.99 5.89
N LYS A 30 -6.93 -5.47 6.52
CA LYS A 30 -8.07 -6.29 6.92
C LYS A 30 -9.01 -6.57 5.75
N GLU A 31 -9.07 -5.66 4.80
CA GLU A 31 -9.93 -5.80 3.64
C GLU A 31 -9.55 -7.01 2.81
N ARG A 32 -10.52 -7.64 2.21
CA ARG A 32 -10.28 -8.75 1.31
C ARG A 32 -10.03 -8.22 -0.09
N ALA A 33 -9.39 -9.04 -0.92
CA ALA A 33 -9.06 -8.63 -2.29
C ALA A 33 -10.28 -8.85 -3.20
N VAL A 34 -11.37 -8.12 -2.93
CA VAL A 34 -12.58 -8.20 -3.74
C VAL A 34 -13.04 -6.78 -4.04
N ASP A 35 -13.51 -6.56 -5.26
CA ASP A 35 -14.15 -5.31 -5.69
C ASP A 35 -13.33 -4.07 -5.39
N GLY A 36 -12.01 -4.19 -5.45
CA GLY A 36 -11.14 -3.05 -5.22
C GLY A 36 -10.97 -2.66 -3.75
N ALA A 37 -11.60 -3.35 -2.83
CA ALA A 37 -11.51 -2.98 -1.41
C ALA A 37 -10.08 -3.05 -0.91
N ALA A 38 -9.30 -4.03 -1.37
CA ALA A 38 -7.90 -4.14 -0.95
C ALA A 38 -7.08 -2.97 -1.44
N ASN A 39 -7.36 -2.46 -2.65
CA ASN A 39 -6.65 -1.29 -3.17
C ASN A 39 -6.97 -0.05 -2.34
N ASP A 40 -8.23 0.15 -1.99
CA ASP A 40 -8.62 1.28 -1.16
C ASP A 40 -7.99 1.18 0.22
N GLY A 41 -7.99 0.00 0.80
CA GLY A 41 -7.35 -0.23 2.09
C GLY A 41 -5.86 0.03 2.05
N LEU A 42 -5.21 -0.40 0.97
CA LEU A 42 -3.78 -0.16 0.79
C LEU A 42 -3.48 1.32 0.73
N ILE A 43 -4.26 2.06 -0.05
CA ILE A 43 -4.04 3.50 -0.19
C ILE A 43 -4.22 4.19 1.17
N ALA A 44 -5.23 3.81 1.93
CA ALA A 44 -5.47 4.41 3.24
C ALA A 44 -4.29 4.16 4.19
N VAL A 45 -3.78 2.93 4.20
CA VAL A 45 -2.66 2.57 5.07
C VAL A 45 -1.40 3.33 4.66
N LEU A 46 -1.11 3.39 3.36
CA LEU A 46 0.08 4.07 2.88
C LEU A 46 0.00 5.58 3.14
N ALA A 47 -1.17 6.18 2.93
CA ALA A 47 -1.35 7.60 3.20
C ALA A 47 -1.03 7.91 4.66
N LYS A 48 -1.50 7.08 5.56
CA LYS A 48 -1.22 7.26 6.98
C LYS A 48 0.24 7.02 7.29
N HIS A 49 0.83 6.00 6.68
CA HIS A 49 2.24 5.65 6.92
C HIS A 49 3.17 6.78 6.49
N TYR A 50 2.89 7.40 5.35
CA TYR A 50 3.72 8.49 4.83
C TYR A 50 3.27 9.86 5.29
N GLY A 51 2.12 9.96 5.95
CA GLY A 51 1.62 11.25 6.41
C GLY A 51 1.14 12.16 5.30
N VAL A 52 0.55 11.58 4.25
CA VAL A 52 0.06 12.32 3.10
C VAL A 52 -1.42 11.99 2.89
N SER A 53 -2.07 12.74 2.00
CA SER A 53 -3.47 12.46 1.70
C SER A 53 -3.61 11.28 0.76
N LYS A 54 -4.76 10.65 0.78
CA LYS A 54 -5.02 9.49 -0.08
C LYS A 54 -4.90 9.84 -1.55
N SER A 55 -5.28 11.06 -1.93
CA SER A 55 -5.22 11.47 -3.33
C SER A 55 -3.79 11.56 -3.85
N GLN A 56 -2.80 11.58 -2.97
CA GLN A 56 -1.40 11.64 -3.36
C GLN A 56 -0.79 10.25 -3.58
N ILE A 57 -1.52 9.20 -3.26
CA ILE A 57 -1.08 7.82 -3.44
C ILE A 57 -1.75 7.26 -4.69
N THR A 58 -0.96 6.73 -5.61
CA THR A 58 -1.49 6.18 -6.85
C THR A 58 -0.94 4.78 -7.08
N ILE A 59 -1.82 3.82 -7.31
CA ILE A 59 -1.41 2.47 -7.70
C ILE A 59 -1.18 2.49 -9.20
N GLU A 60 0.04 2.23 -9.64
CA GLU A 60 0.41 2.33 -11.06
C GLU A 60 0.26 1.00 -11.80
N SER A 61 0.46 -0.11 -11.12
CA SER A 61 0.30 -1.42 -11.75
C SER A 61 0.02 -2.46 -10.69
N GLY A 62 -0.41 -3.63 -11.13
CA GLY A 62 -0.71 -4.73 -10.22
C GLY A 62 -2.07 -4.62 -9.55
N PHE A 63 -3.05 -3.99 -10.23
CA PHE A 63 -4.36 -3.74 -9.61
C PHE A 63 -5.04 -5.01 -9.14
N THR A 64 -4.82 -6.13 -9.82
CA THR A 64 -5.42 -7.40 -9.46
C THR A 64 -4.39 -8.37 -8.86
N SER A 65 -3.19 -7.88 -8.61
CA SER A 65 -2.10 -8.68 -8.07
C SER A 65 -1.86 -8.31 -6.62
N ARG A 66 -1.23 -9.19 -5.88
CA ARG A 66 -0.81 -8.90 -4.52
C ARG A 66 0.47 -8.08 -4.47
N ILE A 67 1.21 -8.03 -5.59
CA ILE A 67 2.39 -7.18 -5.69
C ILE A 67 2.02 -6.00 -6.56
N LYS A 68 2.15 -4.79 -6.01
CA LYS A 68 1.70 -3.57 -6.67
C LYS A 68 2.83 -2.58 -6.74
N ARG A 69 2.84 -1.80 -7.81
CA ARG A 69 3.73 -0.65 -7.95
C ARG A 69 2.93 0.59 -7.58
N VAL A 70 3.41 1.34 -6.63
CA VAL A 70 2.68 2.47 -6.08
C VAL A 70 3.54 3.72 -6.15
N SER A 71 2.93 4.82 -6.58
CA SER A 71 3.56 6.13 -6.59
C SER A 71 3.15 6.87 -5.33
N VAL A 72 4.15 7.40 -4.61
CA VAL A 72 3.91 8.22 -3.43
C VAL A 72 4.66 9.53 -3.61
N PRO A 73 4.23 10.62 -2.96
CA PRO A 73 4.94 11.89 -3.09
C PRO A 73 6.32 11.79 -2.48
N ASP A 74 7.28 12.49 -3.09
CA ASP A 74 8.60 12.59 -2.52
C ASP A 74 8.57 13.45 -1.28
N TRP A 75 9.32 13.05 -0.26
CA TRP A 75 9.46 13.86 0.93
C TRP A 75 10.48 14.94 0.68
N ASN A 76 10.05 16.13 0.92
CA ASN A 76 10.98 17.18 0.85
C ASN A 76 11.01 17.85 2.14
N GLU A 77 11.12 17.41 3.00
CA GLU A 77 11.13 18.04 4.09
C GLU A 77 11.66 19.16 4.22
#